data_79c464ea2a07b764c7eeee938b24fcbc
#
_entry.id   79c464ea2a07b764c7eeee938b24fcbc
#
_cell.length_a   1.000
_cell.length_b   1.000
_cell.length_c   1.000
_cell.angle_alpha   90.00
_cell.angle_beta   90.00
_cell.angle_gamma   90.00
#
_symmetry.space_group_name_H-M   'P 1'
#
loop_
_entity.id
_entity.type
_entity.pdbx_description
1 polymer ?
#
loop_
_entity_poly.entity_id
_entity_poly.type
_entity_poly.pdbx_seq_one_letter_code
_entity_poly.pdbx_strand_id
1 'polypeptide(L)'
;VCYGFVEPLYDMAAVAAAVMLGQAGSFRPVQFGTNLKVTGVNVFSAGDFVGAAGTEQIKYSDPGRGAYKKLVIADGRLVGVVLFGDTADGPWYLDLIRSGAVIEPFRNDIIFGRALAEQQAA
;
A
#
# COMPACT_ATOMS: atom_id res chain seq x y z
N VAL A 1 -3.06 -0.95 18.38
CA VAL A 1 -3.57 -1.15 17.02
C VAL A 1 -4.02 -2.61 16.87
N CYS A 2 -5.25 -2.79 16.42
CA CYS A 2 -5.80 -4.12 16.16
C CYS A 2 -5.68 -4.43 14.66
N TYR A 3 -5.00 -5.51 14.32
CA TYR A 3 -4.85 -5.96 12.95
C TYR A 3 -5.86 -7.08 12.63
N GLY A 4 -6.67 -6.87 11.61
CA GLY A 4 -7.61 -7.87 11.11
C GLY A 4 -7.03 -8.83 10.06
N PHE A 5 -5.70 -8.83 9.90
CA PHE A 5 -5.00 -9.62 8.89
C PHE A 5 -4.16 -10.71 9.53
N VAL A 6 -3.97 -11.81 8.80
CA VAL A 6 -3.18 -12.95 9.28
C VAL A 6 -1.68 -12.67 9.28
N GLU A 7 -1.16 -11.96 8.27
CA GLU A 7 0.28 -11.70 8.12
C GLU A 7 0.90 -11.02 9.35
N PRO A 8 0.35 -9.91 9.89
CA PRO A 8 0.90 -9.31 11.10
C PRO A 8 0.81 -10.21 12.34
N LEU A 9 -0.15 -11.14 12.37
CA LEU A 9 -0.31 -12.07 13.49
C LEU A 9 0.86 -13.03 13.64
N TYR A 10 1.47 -13.46 12.55
CA TYR A 10 2.67 -14.31 12.60
C TYR A 10 3.85 -13.56 13.24
N ASP A 11 4.07 -12.31 12.86
CA ASP A 11 5.13 -11.48 13.43
C ASP A 11 4.89 -11.21 14.92
N MET A 12 3.64 -10.91 15.29
CA MET A 12 3.25 -10.71 16.69
C MET A 12 3.45 -11.97 17.52
N ALA A 13 3.10 -13.13 16.96
CA ALA A 13 3.29 -14.41 17.63
C ALA A 13 4.76 -14.74 17.85
N ALA A 14 5.62 -14.46 16.87
CA ALA A 14 7.06 -14.67 16.98
C ALA A 14 7.68 -13.79 18.09
N VAL A 15 7.27 -12.51 18.17
CA VAL A 15 7.70 -11.60 19.24
C VAL A 15 7.22 -12.08 20.62
N ALA A 16 5.96 -12.47 20.72
CA ALA A 16 5.40 -12.98 21.96
C ALA A 16 6.15 -14.25 22.45
N ALA A 17 6.45 -15.18 21.55
CA ALA A 17 7.21 -16.38 21.86
C ALA A 17 8.62 -16.04 22.35
N ALA A 18 9.31 -15.10 21.69
CA ALA A 18 10.66 -14.64 22.10
C ALA A 18 10.66 -14.04 23.51
N VAL A 19 9.67 -13.18 23.82
CA VAL A 19 9.50 -12.58 25.16
C VAL A 19 9.22 -13.63 26.22
N MET A 20 8.37 -14.63 25.93
CA MET A 20 8.07 -15.74 26.85
C MET A 20 9.30 -16.59 27.16
N LEU A 21 10.28 -16.67 26.23
CA LEU A 21 11.56 -17.38 26.44
C LEU A 21 12.61 -16.50 27.11
N GLY A 22 12.27 -15.31 27.58
CA GLY A 22 13.19 -14.37 28.23
C GLY A 22 14.08 -13.62 27.26
N GLN A 23 13.81 -13.66 25.96
CA GLN A 23 14.54 -12.92 24.94
C GLN A 23 13.92 -11.52 24.77
N ALA A 24 14.76 -10.55 24.38
CA ALA A 24 14.28 -9.23 24.03
C ALA A 24 13.52 -9.28 22.70
N GLY A 25 12.30 -8.75 22.66
CA GLY A 25 11.51 -8.68 21.45
C GLY A 25 10.54 -7.50 21.50
N SER A 26 10.35 -6.86 20.36
CA SER A 26 9.36 -5.81 20.21
C SER A 26 8.70 -5.93 18.83
N PHE A 27 7.38 -5.86 18.80
CA PHE A 27 6.64 -5.77 17.55
C PHE A 27 6.71 -4.34 17.01
N ARG A 28 7.13 -4.19 15.77
CA ARG A 28 7.12 -2.91 15.07
C ARG A 28 6.01 -2.92 14.05
N PRO A 29 5.06 -1.97 14.11
CA PRO A 29 4.03 -1.85 13.08
C PRO A 29 4.67 -1.63 11.70
N VAL A 30 4.32 -2.46 10.75
CA VAL A 30 4.77 -2.36 9.35
C VAL A 30 3.54 -2.17 8.48
N GLN A 31 3.69 -1.45 7.39
CA GLN A 31 2.62 -1.31 6.40
C GLN A 31 2.44 -2.64 5.64
N PHE A 32 1.22 -3.15 5.68
CA PHE A 32 0.84 -4.39 5.00
C PHE A 32 -0.06 -4.06 3.81
N GLY A 33 0.12 -4.81 2.73
CA GLY A 33 -0.79 -4.81 1.61
C GLY A 33 -1.81 -5.95 1.76
N THR A 34 -3.06 -5.68 1.47
CA THR A 34 -4.12 -6.67 1.43
C THR A 34 -4.51 -6.92 -0.01
N ASN A 35 -4.42 -8.17 -0.43
CA ASN A 35 -4.87 -8.61 -1.75
C ASN A 35 -6.08 -9.52 -1.58
N LEU A 36 -7.22 -9.08 -2.06
CA LEU A 36 -8.48 -9.81 -1.99
C LEU A 36 -8.98 -10.14 -3.40
N LYS A 37 -9.49 -11.35 -3.56
CA LYS A 37 -10.20 -11.75 -4.76
C LYS A 37 -11.65 -12.08 -4.39
N VAL A 38 -12.57 -11.21 -4.74
CA VAL A 38 -13.99 -11.38 -4.44
C VAL A 38 -14.78 -11.45 -5.75
N THR A 39 -15.52 -12.54 -5.95
CA THR A 39 -16.38 -12.75 -7.13
C THR A 39 -15.64 -12.55 -8.46
N GLY A 40 -14.38 -12.98 -8.55
CA GLY A 40 -13.55 -12.83 -9.76
C GLY A 40 -12.89 -11.46 -9.94
N VAL A 41 -13.10 -10.53 -9.03
CA VAL A 41 -12.46 -9.20 -9.05
C VAL A 41 -11.32 -9.16 -8.05
N ASN A 42 -10.17 -8.67 -8.49
CA ASN A 42 -9.02 -8.45 -7.62
C ASN A 42 -9.11 -7.06 -6.97
N VAL A 43 -8.84 -6.99 -5.68
CA VAL A 43 -8.74 -5.73 -4.92
C VAL A 43 -7.45 -5.75 -4.11
N PHE A 44 -6.68 -4.69 -4.22
CA PHE A 44 -5.47 -4.48 -3.43
C PHE A 44 -5.58 -3.16 -2.66
N SER A 45 -5.24 -3.18 -1.38
CA SER A 45 -5.18 -1.97 -0.57
C SER A 45 -3.98 -2.00 0.37
N ALA A 46 -3.39 -0.85 0.62
CA ALA A 46 -2.27 -0.71 1.54
C ALA A 46 -2.22 0.70 2.13
N GLY A 47 -1.66 0.82 3.31
CA GLY A 47 -1.44 2.10 3.99
C GLY A 47 -2.71 2.81 4.41
N ASP A 48 -2.64 4.12 4.50
CA ASP A 48 -3.78 5.00 4.83
C ASP A 48 -4.53 5.39 3.55
N PHE A 49 -5.36 4.48 3.07
CA PHE A 49 -6.14 4.68 1.85
C PHE A 49 -7.42 5.51 2.07
N VAL A 50 -7.79 5.80 3.29
CA VAL A 50 -8.91 6.69 3.60
C VAL A 50 -8.50 8.14 3.38
N GLY A 51 -7.33 8.48 3.86
CA GLY A 51 -6.75 9.82 3.80
C GLY A 51 -7.17 10.70 4.97
N ALA A 52 -6.20 11.21 5.70
CA ALA A 52 -6.41 12.19 6.75
C ALA A 52 -6.60 13.60 6.17
N ALA A 53 -6.98 14.56 7.00
CA ALA A 53 -7.05 15.97 6.62
C ALA A 53 -5.66 16.46 6.13
N GLY A 54 -5.64 17.19 5.02
CA GLY A 54 -4.40 17.71 4.41
C GLY A 54 -3.71 16.76 3.45
N THR A 55 -4.27 15.57 3.18
CA THR A 55 -3.77 14.66 2.15
C THR A 55 -4.35 14.98 0.78
N GLU A 56 -3.58 14.69 -0.27
CA GLU A 56 -4.06 14.71 -1.65
C GLU A 56 -4.53 13.33 -2.08
N GLN A 57 -5.50 13.29 -2.96
CA GLN A 57 -6.00 12.05 -3.55
C GLN A 57 -5.93 12.13 -5.06
N ILE A 58 -5.30 11.13 -5.67
CA ILE A 58 -5.32 10.94 -7.12
C ILE A 58 -6.21 9.73 -7.40
N LYS A 59 -7.21 9.91 -8.25
CA LYS A 59 -8.17 8.86 -8.62
C LYS A 59 -8.15 8.63 -10.12
N TYR A 60 -8.17 7.38 -10.50
CA TYR A 60 -8.31 6.94 -11.88
C TYR A 60 -9.47 5.95 -11.96
N SER A 61 -10.36 6.14 -12.91
CA SER A 61 -11.48 5.24 -13.13
C SER A 61 -11.62 4.93 -14.62
N ASP A 62 -11.62 3.65 -14.95
CA ASP A 62 -11.90 3.16 -16.29
C ASP A 62 -13.02 2.12 -16.22
N PRO A 63 -14.29 2.54 -16.31
CA PRO A 63 -15.43 1.63 -16.26
C PRO A 63 -15.45 0.61 -17.39
N GLY A 64 -14.90 0.96 -18.56
CA GLY A 64 -14.82 0.06 -19.71
C GLY A 64 -13.92 -1.16 -19.46
N ARG A 65 -12.89 -1.00 -18.66
CA ARG A 65 -11.97 -2.08 -18.24
C ARG A 65 -12.29 -2.62 -16.85
N GLY A 66 -13.25 -2.03 -16.15
CA GLY A 66 -13.54 -2.38 -14.76
C GLY A 66 -12.39 -2.08 -13.81
N ALA A 67 -11.60 -1.04 -14.09
CA ALA A 67 -10.45 -0.66 -13.29
C ALA A 67 -10.69 0.64 -12.52
N TYR A 68 -10.29 0.65 -11.26
CA TYR A 68 -10.30 1.84 -10.40
C TYR A 68 -9.01 1.89 -9.58
N LYS A 69 -8.41 3.07 -9.49
CA LYS A 69 -7.22 3.29 -8.67
C LYS A 69 -7.39 4.57 -7.84
N LYS A 70 -6.98 4.49 -6.60
CA LYS A 70 -6.93 5.64 -5.69
C LYS A 70 -5.58 5.66 -5.00
N LEU A 71 -4.88 6.77 -5.11
CA LEU A 71 -3.63 7.02 -4.40
C LEU A 71 -3.82 8.17 -3.41
N VAL A 72 -3.31 8.01 -2.21
CA VAL A 72 -3.32 9.03 -1.17
C VAL A 72 -1.89 9.50 -0.93
N ILE A 73 -1.67 10.80 -1.03
CA ILE A 73 -0.36 11.43 -0.96
C ILE A 73 -0.33 12.43 0.19
N ALA A 74 0.71 12.37 0.99
CA ALA A 74 0.99 13.32 2.05
C ALA A 74 2.46 13.74 2.00
N ASP A 75 2.72 15.04 2.04
CA ASP A 75 4.08 15.61 2.04
C ASP A 75 4.97 15.08 0.90
N GLY A 76 4.40 14.95 -0.31
CA GLY A 76 5.11 14.46 -1.49
C GLY A 76 5.45 12.97 -1.46
N ARG A 77 4.81 12.18 -0.59
CA ARG A 77 5.03 10.74 -0.42
C ARG A 77 3.71 9.98 -0.54
N LEU A 78 3.77 8.79 -1.10
CA LEU A 78 2.61 7.89 -1.13
C LEU A 78 2.38 7.30 0.26
N VAL A 79 1.18 7.47 0.79
CA VAL A 79 0.80 6.95 2.12
C VAL A 79 -0.32 5.93 2.08
N GLY A 80 -1.06 5.86 0.99
CA GLY A 80 -2.13 4.89 0.83
C GLY A 80 -2.45 4.59 -0.62
N VAL A 81 -2.97 3.40 -0.89
CA VAL A 81 -3.35 2.93 -2.23
C VAL A 81 -4.53 1.98 -2.17
N VAL A 82 -5.43 2.13 -3.13
CA VAL A 82 -6.49 1.15 -3.43
C VAL A 82 -6.46 0.88 -4.93
N LEU A 83 -6.38 -0.39 -5.30
CA LEU A 83 -6.48 -0.86 -6.67
C LEU A 83 -7.66 -1.82 -6.79
N PHE A 84 -8.48 -1.62 -7.79
CA PHE A 84 -9.63 -2.46 -8.10
C PHE A 84 -9.58 -2.90 -9.55
N GLY A 85 -9.70 -4.19 -9.79
CA GLY A 85 -9.61 -4.78 -11.13
C GLY A 85 -8.18 -5.06 -11.56
N ASP A 86 -7.37 -4.04 -11.78
CA ASP A 86 -5.95 -4.16 -12.09
C ASP A 86 -5.11 -3.93 -10.83
N THR A 87 -4.56 -4.99 -10.27
CA THR A 87 -3.76 -4.99 -9.04
C THR A 87 -2.29 -5.34 -9.26
N ALA A 88 -1.84 -5.38 -10.51
CA ALA A 88 -0.48 -5.84 -10.87
C ALA A 88 0.62 -5.02 -10.21
N ASP A 89 0.45 -3.70 -10.08
CA ASP A 89 1.43 -2.80 -9.47
C ASP A 89 1.28 -2.67 -7.95
N GLY A 90 0.39 -3.42 -7.32
CA GLY A 90 0.17 -3.38 -5.87
C GLY A 90 1.45 -3.49 -5.04
N PRO A 91 2.30 -4.51 -5.27
CA PRO A 91 3.57 -4.64 -4.54
C PRO A 91 4.50 -3.44 -4.72
N TRP A 92 4.57 -2.85 -5.89
CA TRP A 92 5.38 -1.66 -6.16
C TRP A 92 4.88 -0.43 -5.36
N TYR A 93 3.58 -0.19 -5.33
CA TYR A 93 3.00 0.88 -4.50
C TYR A 93 3.26 0.64 -3.01
N LEU A 94 3.17 -0.62 -2.56
CA LEU A 94 3.48 -0.96 -1.17
C LEU A 94 4.95 -0.65 -0.82
N ASP A 95 5.88 -0.95 -1.72
CA ASP A 95 7.28 -0.62 -1.54
C ASP A 95 7.52 0.89 -1.47
N LEU A 96 6.81 1.70 -2.27
CA LEU A 96 6.85 3.15 -2.17
C LEU A 96 6.34 3.66 -0.81
N ILE A 97 5.27 3.07 -0.30
CA ILE A 97 4.74 3.42 1.03
C ILE A 97 5.76 3.05 2.12
N ARG A 98 6.32 1.85 2.08
CA ARG A 98 7.28 1.36 3.08
C ARG A 98 8.59 2.15 3.08
N SER A 99 9.10 2.48 1.92
CA SER A 99 10.35 3.24 1.77
C SER A 99 10.20 4.72 2.11
N GLY A 100 8.98 5.25 2.04
CA GLY A 100 8.73 6.68 2.18
C GLY A 100 9.39 7.52 1.08
N ALA A 101 9.56 6.95 -0.11
CA ALA A 101 10.19 7.64 -1.24
C ALA A 101 9.40 8.88 -1.66
N VAL A 102 10.11 9.95 -2.02
CA VAL A 102 9.50 11.15 -2.58
C VAL A 102 9.06 10.85 -4.02
N ILE A 103 7.78 11.08 -4.32
CA ILE A 103 7.17 10.75 -5.61
C ILE A 103 7.16 11.92 -6.60
N GLU A 104 7.61 13.09 -6.19
CA GLU A 104 7.55 14.33 -6.99
C GLU A 104 8.08 14.17 -8.43
N PRO A 105 9.21 13.45 -8.67
CA PRO A 105 9.74 13.27 -10.03
C PRO A 105 8.80 12.56 -11.00
N PHE A 106 7.90 11.70 -10.50
CA PHE A 106 6.98 10.91 -11.32
C PHE A 106 5.52 11.03 -10.86
N ARG A 107 5.20 12.11 -10.15
CA ARG A 107 3.88 12.33 -9.55
C ARG A 107 2.74 12.27 -10.56
N ASN A 108 2.93 12.81 -11.75
CA ASN A 108 1.88 12.86 -12.76
C ASN A 108 1.59 11.48 -13.38
N ASP A 109 2.57 10.59 -13.36
CA ASP A 109 2.50 9.28 -14.01
C ASP A 109 2.33 8.13 -13.02
N ILE A 110 2.44 8.39 -11.72
CA ILE A 110 2.34 7.36 -10.66
C ILE A 110 1.03 6.57 -10.71
N ILE A 111 -0.06 7.23 -11.11
CA ILE A 111 -1.39 6.58 -11.21
C ILE A 111 -1.45 5.52 -12.32
N PHE A 112 -0.61 5.63 -13.34
CA PHE A 112 -0.57 4.71 -14.47
C PHE A 112 0.31 3.48 -14.22
N GLY A 113 1.01 3.44 -13.08
CA GLY A 113 1.78 2.30 -12.65
C GLY A 113 3.29 2.47 -12.83
N ARG A 114 4.01 1.42 -12.45
CA ARG A 114 5.46 1.40 -12.39
C ARG A 114 6.15 1.73 -13.72
N ALA A 115 5.68 1.12 -14.80
CA ALA A 115 6.35 1.23 -16.10
C ALA A 115 6.45 2.68 -16.59
N LEU A 116 5.38 3.47 -16.47
CA LEU A 116 5.37 4.87 -16.88
C LEU A 116 6.09 5.77 -15.87
N ALA A 117 5.91 5.51 -14.58
CA ALA A 117 6.58 6.28 -13.54
C ALA A 117 8.11 6.17 -13.61
N GLU A 118 8.64 4.97 -13.85
CA GLU A 118 10.09 4.76 -13.99
C GLU A 118 10.68 5.38 -15.27
N GLN A 119 9.92 5.48 -16.35
CA GLN A 119 10.36 6.17 -17.57
C GLN A 119 10.57 7.67 -17.35
N GLN A 120 9.75 8.31 -16.52
CA GLN A 120 9.87 9.72 -16.22
C GLN A 120 11.00 10.02 -15.21
N ALA A 121 11.28 9.08 -14.32
CA ALA A 121 12.33 9.23 -13.32
C ALA A 121 13.76 8.97 -13.87
N ALA A 122 13.86 8.49 -15.09
CA ALA A 122 15.14 8.14 -15.72
C ALA A 122 15.84 9.38 -16.34
#